data_d40708cc141687e9a5968319ed4d08a3
#
_entry.id   d40708cc141687e9a5968319ed4d08a3
#
_cell.length_a   1.000
_cell.length_b   1.000
_cell.length_c   1.000
_cell.angle_alpha   90.00
_cell.angle_beta   90.00
_cell.angle_gamma   90.00
#
_symmetry.space_group_name_H-M   'P 1'
#
loop_
_entity.id
_entity.type
_entity.pdbx_description
1 polymer ?
#
loop_
_entity_poly.entity_id
_entity_poly.type
_entity_poly.pdbx_seq_one_letter_code
_entity_poly.pdbx_strand_id
1 'polypeptide(L)'
;MKKPGKKPAKEPGKKPAVKSGGDEDMRRRRDLERARTTVGETEAEAGRQERELARARDARRAAGEKAEAAAERVHGLEHELREARQAKQEAGAAATKSAEAVTAAERAARESRRAAEQAARALRDMERQSEP
;
A
#
# COMPACT_ATOMS: atom_id res chain seq x y z
N MET A 1 51.43 -102.11 17.50
CA MET A 1 51.30 -100.76 18.07
C MET A 1 50.59 -99.90 17.11
N LYS A 2 49.43 -99.46 17.49
CA LYS A 2 48.56 -98.68 16.57
C LYS A 2 48.74 -97.18 16.78
N LYS A 3 49.04 -96.48 15.75
CA LYS A 3 49.03 -94.98 15.76
C LYS A 3 47.63 -94.45 15.62
N PRO A 4 47.20 -93.55 16.40
CA PRO A 4 45.94 -92.93 16.22
C PRO A 4 45.99 -92.03 14.98
N GLY A 5 45.05 -92.26 14.09
CA GLY A 5 44.87 -91.43 12.89
C GLY A 5 44.51 -89.98 13.22
N LYS A 6 45.36 -89.11 12.76
CA LYS A 6 45.06 -87.70 12.83
C LYS A 6 43.84 -87.41 11.99
N LYS A 7 42.80 -86.97 12.62
CA LYS A 7 41.64 -86.38 11.89
C LYS A 7 42.08 -85.07 11.23
N PRO A 8 41.78 -84.89 9.99
CA PRO A 8 42.04 -83.59 9.36
C PRO A 8 41.22 -82.53 10.04
N ALA A 9 41.87 -81.45 10.40
CA ALA A 9 41.20 -80.27 10.94
C ALA A 9 40.22 -79.76 9.89
N LYS A 10 38.93 -79.61 10.22
CA LYS A 10 37.96 -78.95 9.40
C LYS A 10 38.36 -77.51 9.25
N GLU A 11 38.72 -77.15 8.06
CA GLU A 11 38.86 -75.76 7.73
C GLU A 11 37.56 -75.03 8.02
N PRO A 12 37.57 -73.88 8.69
CA PRO A 12 36.38 -73.06 8.85
C PRO A 12 35.94 -72.63 7.48
N GLY A 13 34.74 -73.00 7.09
CA GLY A 13 34.22 -72.74 5.78
C GLY A 13 34.17 -71.24 5.43
N LYS A 14 34.49 -70.93 4.21
CA LYS A 14 34.43 -69.60 3.63
C LYS A 14 33.01 -68.91 3.61
N LYS A 15 32.00 -69.59 4.11
CA LYS A 15 30.60 -69.19 4.15
C LYS A 15 30.33 -67.86 4.88
N PRO A 16 30.94 -67.45 6.00
CA PRO A 16 30.71 -66.16 6.63
C PRO A 16 31.16 -64.96 5.79
N ALA A 17 32.25 -65.08 5.04
CA ALA A 17 32.77 -63.99 4.22
C ALA A 17 31.87 -63.66 3.00
N VAL A 18 31.27 -64.67 2.36
CA VAL A 18 30.36 -64.52 1.22
C VAL A 18 29.00 -63.93 1.66
N LYS A 19 28.48 -64.33 2.83
CA LYS A 19 27.28 -63.77 3.43
C LYS A 19 27.46 -62.32 3.89
N SER A 20 28.61 -61.96 4.39
CA SER A 20 28.98 -60.61 4.81
C SER A 20 29.03 -59.64 3.61
N GLY A 21 29.57 -60.05 2.46
CA GLY A 21 29.61 -59.27 1.26
C GLY A 21 28.20 -59.00 0.65
N GLY A 22 27.32 -60.00 0.67
CA GLY A 22 25.94 -59.88 0.21
C GLY A 22 25.10 -58.94 1.11
N ASP A 23 25.28 -59.04 2.42
CA ASP A 23 24.61 -58.15 3.38
C ASP A 23 25.08 -56.69 3.27
N GLU A 24 26.35 -56.45 3.05
CA GLU A 24 26.93 -55.12 2.80
C GLU A 24 26.39 -54.52 1.53
N ASP A 25 26.31 -55.29 0.45
CA ASP A 25 25.75 -54.83 -0.84
C ASP A 25 24.27 -54.48 -0.70
N MET A 26 23.50 -55.24 0.03
CA MET A 26 22.10 -54.96 0.30
C MET A 26 21.94 -53.71 1.17
N ARG A 27 22.79 -53.49 2.15
CA ARG A 27 22.81 -52.24 2.95
C ARG A 27 23.14 -51.07 2.09
N ARG A 28 24.16 -51.11 1.26
CA ARG A 28 24.51 -50.02 0.31
C ARG A 28 23.37 -49.68 -0.62
N ARG A 29 22.67 -50.69 -1.17
CA ARG A 29 21.49 -50.46 -2.02
C ARG A 29 20.38 -49.75 -1.29
N ARG A 30 20.05 -50.15 -0.06
CA ARG A 30 19.04 -49.51 0.78
C ARG A 30 19.44 -48.06 1.13
N ASP A 31 20.70 -47.85 1.43
CA ASP A 31 21.22 -46.53 1.77
C ASP A 31 21.18 -45.60 0.54
N LEU A 32 21.51 -46.13 -0.64
CA LEU A 32 21.37 -45.39 -1.89
C LEU A 32 19.92 -45.06 -2.20
N GLU A 33 18.99 -45.97 -2.02
CA GLU A 33 17.56 -45.71 -2.22
C GLU A 33 17.04 -44.67 -1.26
N ARG A 34 17.41 -44.75 0.02
CA ARG A 34 17.07 -43.72 1.02
C ARG A 34 17.64 -42.35 0.64
N ALA A 35 18.91 -42.32 0.25
CA ALA A 35 19.54 -41.08 -0.19
C ALA A 35 18.82 -40.45 -1.42
N ARG A 36 18.46 -41.29 -2.41
CA ARG A 36 17.68 -40.82 -3.57
C ARG A 36 16.32 -40.30 -3.17
N THR A 37 15.62 -40.98 -2.28
CA THR A 37 14.32 -40.52 -1.78
C THR A 37 14.48 -39.21 -1.04
N THR A 38 15.46 -39.08 -0.16
CA THR A 38 15.73 -37.83 0.57
C THR A 38 16.06 -36.66 -0.39
N VAL A 39 16.90 -36.93 -1.39
CA VAL A 39 17.21 -35.92 -2.43
C VAL A 39 15.93 -35.47 -3.14
N GLY A 40 15.10 -36.42 -3.61
CA GLY A 40 13.86 -36.10 -4.28
C GLY A 40 12.88 -35.28 -3.42
N GLU A 41 12.77 -35.64 -2.14
CA GLU A 41 11.92 -34.91 -1.18
C GLU A 41 12.44 -33.50 -0.90
N THR A 42 13.76 -33.36 -0.70
CA THR A 42 14.37 -32.05 -0.45
C THR A 42 14.35 -31.16 -1.67
N GLU A 43 14.56 -31.68 -2.86
CA GLU A 43 14.41 -30.94 -4.12
C GLU A 43 12.96 -30.48 -4.36
N ALA A 44 12.00 -31.34 -4.08
CA ALA A 44 10.58 -30.99 -4.19
C ALA A 44 10.21 -29.90 -3.18
N GLU A 45 10.72 -29.98 -1.95
CA GLU A 45 10.51 -28.94 -0.94
C GLU A 45 11.19 -27.63 -1.34
N ALA A 46 12.44 -27.67 -1.76
CA ALA A 46 13.14 -26.50 -2.28
C ALA A 46 12.35 -25.82 -3.40
N GLY A 47 11.84 -26.59 -4.36
CA GLY A 47 11.02 -26.07 -5.43
C GLY A 47 9.69 -25.46 -4.96
N ARG A 48 9.08 -25.98 -3.89
CA ARG A 48 7.92 -25.36 -3.24
C ARG A 48 8.28 -24.02 -2.62
N GLN A 49 9.35 -23.99 -1.84
CA GLN A 49 9.82 -22.77 -1.16
C GLN A 49 10.24 -21.68 -2.15
N GLU A 50 10.87 -22.04 -3.25
CA GLU A 50 11.21 -21.08 -4.33
C GLU A 50 9.97 -20.46 -4.95
N ARG A 51 8.94 -21.26 -5.20
CA ARG A 51 7.67 -20.73 -5.71
C ARG A 51 6.96 -19.82 -4.72
N GLU A 52 6.97 -20.16 -3.44
CA GLU A 52 6.42 -19.30 -2.39
C GLU A 52 7.20 -18.02 -2.26
N LEU A 53 8.52 -18.08 -2.33
CA LEU A 53 9.37 -16.89 -2.32
C LEU A 53 9.08 -15.98 -3.52
N ALA A 54 8.93 -16.54 -4.70
CA ALA A 54 8.57 -15.77 -5.89
C ALA A 54 7.21 -15.06 -5.72
N ARG A 55 6.20 -15.78 -5.23
CA ARG A 55 4.87 -15.20 -4.94
C ARG A 55 4.94 -14.09 -3.90
N ALA A 56 5.71 -14.30 -2.82
CA ALA A 56 5.88 -13.30 -1.78
C ALA A 56 6.59 -12.04 -2.29
N ARG A 57 7.59 -12.20 -3.16
CA ARG A 57 8.26 -11.08 -3.81
C ARG A 57 7.32 -10.28 -4.73
N ASP A 58 6.50 -10.96 -5.51
CA ASP A 58 5.51 -10.32 -6.38
C ASP A 58 4.44 -9.60 -5.57
N ALA A 59 3.94 -10.22 -4.51
CA ALA A 59 2.99 -9.60 -3.59
C ALA A 59 3.58 -8.36 -2.91
N ARG A 60 4.83 -8.42 -2.47
CA ARG A 60 5.54 -7.27 -1.88
C ARG A 60 5.67 -6.13 -2.89
N ARG A 61 6.03 -6.42 -4.13
CA ARG A 61 6.14 -5.41 -5.19
C ARG A 61 4.79 -4.74 -5.43
N ALA A 62 3.75 -5.53 -5.64
CA ALA A 62 2.39 -5.01 -5.87
C ALA A 62 1.88 -4.18 -4.67
N ALA A 63 2.16 -4.61 -3.44
CA ALA A 63 1.80 -3.84 -2.25
C ALA A 63 2.59 -2.52 -2.15
N GLY A 64 3.88 -2.53 -2.52
CA GLY A 64 4.73 -1.33 -2.58
C GLY A 64 4.19 -0.32 -3.60
N GLU A 65 3.89 -0.74 -4.80
CA GLU A 65 3.32 0.11 -5.86
C GLU A 65 1.99 0.74 -5.43
N LYS A 66 1.11 -0.04 -4.79
CA LYS A 66 -0.14 0.47 -4.24
C LYS A 66 0.07 1.50 -3.13
N ALA A 67 1.05 1.25 -2.25
CA ALA A 67 1.37 2.18 -1.17
C ALA A 67 1.93 3.50 -1.71
N GLU A 68 2.81 3.45 -2.71
CA GLU A 68 3.34 4.64 -3.37
C GLU A 68 2.24 5.44 -4.08
N ALA A 69 1.38 4.77 -4.86
CA ALA A 69 0.25 5.42 -5.51
C ALA A 69 -0.72 6.06 -4.52
N ALA A 70 -0.98 5.40 -3.38
CA ALA A 70 -1.81 5.97 -2.32
C ALA A 70 -1.15 7.19 -1.66
N ALA A 71 0.17 7.16 -1.44
CA ALA A 71 0.91 8.29 -0.89
C ALA A 71 0.90 9.51 -1.84
N GLU A 72 1.09 9.29 -3.14
CA GLU A 72 0.99 10.34 -4.16
C GLU A 72 -0.41 10.95 -4.19
N ARG A 73 -1.46 10.10 -4.10
CA ARG A 73 -2.84 10.59 -4.06
C ARG A 73 -3.12 11.43 -2.82
N VAL A 74 -2.64 11.02 -1.65
CA VAL A 74 -2.75 11.80 -0.41
C VAL A 74 -2.07 13.15 -0.58
N HIS A 75 -0.86 13.19 -1.12
CA HIS A 75 -0.12 14.43 -1.35
C HIS A 75 -0.87 15.37 -2.32
N GLY A 76 -1.44 14.84 -3.40
CA GLY A 76 -2.28 15.60 -4.33
C GLY A 76 -3.52 16.19 -3.66
N LEU A 77 -4.23 15.39 -2.87
CA LEU A 77 -5.41 15.85 -2.12
C LEU A 77 -5.07 16.91 -1.07
N GLU A 78 -3.94 16.81 -0.41
CA GLU A 78 -3.46 17.83 0.53
C GLU A 78 -3.16 19.16 -0.18
N HIS A 79 -2.60 19.09 -1.39
CA HIS A 79 -2.38 20.29 -2.21
C HIS A 79 -3.71 20.93 -2.60
N GLU A 80 -4.64 20.17 -3.17
CA GLU A 80 -5.97 20.65 -3.52
C GLU A 80 -6.72 21.23 -2.33
N LEU A 81 -6.59 20.62 -1.16
CA LEU A 81 -7.21 21.13 0.06
C LEU A 81 -6.63 22.50 0.48
N ARG A 82 -5.31 22.68 0.35
CA ARG A 82 -4.68 23.98 0.64
C ARG A 82 -5.19 25.05 -0.31
N GLU A 83 -5.25 24.77 -1.61
CA GLU A 83 -5.77 25.69 -2.62
C GLU A 83 -7.25 26.04 -2.37
N ALA A 84 -8.08 25.04 -2.07
CA ALA A 84 -9.49 25.25 -1.77
C ALA A 84 -9.69 26.09 -0.49
N ARG A 85 -8.87 25.91 0.53
CA ARG A 85 -8.90 26.73 1.74
C ARG A 85 -8.53 28.19 1.45
N GLN A 86 -7.51 28.41 0.63
CA GLN A 86 -7.11 29.74 0.23
C GLN A 86 -8.21 30.43 -0.58
N ALA A 87 -8.76 29.75 -1.59
CA ALA A 87 -9.86 30.26 -2.37
C ALA A 87 -11.10 30.59 -1.52
N LYS A 88 -11.41 29.77 -0.52
CA LYS A 88 -12.48 30.04 0.44
C LYS A 88 -12.22 31.34 1.24
N GLN A 89 -11.00 31.54 1.71
CA GLN A 89 -10.64 32.77 2.45
C GLN A 89 -10.73 34.01 1.57
N GLU A 90 -10.24 33.94 0.33
CA GLU A 90 -10.29 35.03 -0.63
C GLU A 90 -11.75 35.39 -1.00
N ALA A 91 -12.54 34.35 -1.27
CA ALA A 91 -13.97 34.55 -1.57
C ALA A 91 -14.74 35.12 -0.36
N GLY A 92 -14.43 34.69 0.84
CA GLY A 92 -15.01 35.22 2.07
C GLY A 92 -14.65 36.68 2.31
N ALA A 93 -13.40 37.07 2.09
CA ALA A 93 -12.98 38.48 2.19
C ALA A 93 -13.64 39.35 1.12
N ALA A 94 -13.75 38.85 -0.11
CA ALA A 94 -14.46 39.55 -1.20
C ALA A 94 -15.96 39.72 -0.91
N ALA A 95 -16.61 38.71 -0.37
CA ALA A 95 -18.00 38.75 0.05
C ALA A 95 -18.23 39.83 1.15
N THR A 96 -17.35 39.88 2.16
CA THR A 96 -17.40 40.89 3.22
C THR A 96 -17.24 42.31 2.65
N LYS A 97 -16.25 42.52 1.79
CA LYS A 97 -16.09 43.82 1.10
C LYS A 97 -17.30 44.22 0.27
N SER A 98 -17.87 43.27 -0.46
CA SER A 98 -19.07 43.52 -1.27
C SER A 98 -20.27 43.90 -0.40
N ALA A 99 -20.46 43.23 0.73
CA ALA A 99 -21.53 43.55 1.68
C ALA A 99 -21.36 44.95 2.28
N GLU A 100 -20.13 45.33 2.67
CA GLU A 100 -19.82 46.67 3.15
C GLU A 100 -20.09 47.74 2.06
N ALA A 101 -19.70 47.47 0.83
CA ALA A 101 -19.97 48.38 -0.31
C ALA A 101 -21.47 48.54 -0.57
N VAL A 102 -22.25 47.48 -0.49
CA VAL A 102 -23.72 47.55 -0.60
C VAL A 102 -24.31 48.41 0.50
N THR A 103 -23.90 48.19 1.76
CA THR A 103 -24.36 48.99 2.89
C THR A 103 -24.02 50.46 2.75
N ALA A 104 -22.84 50.81 2.27
CA ALA A 104 -22.42 52.18 2.00
C ALA A 104 -23.23 52.81 0.86
N ALA A 105 -23.43 52.07 -0.23
CA ALA A 105 -24.23 52.53 -1.36
C ALA A 105 -25.71 52.78 -1.00
N GLU A 106 -26.30 51.88 -0.21
CA GLU A 106 -27.66 52.04 0.30
C GLU A 106 -27.83 53.30 1.17
N ARG A 107 -26.80 53.56 2.03
CA ARG A 107 -26.79 54.74 2.86
C ARG A 107 -26.71 56.00 2.01
N ALA A 108 -25.79 56.06 1.06
CA ALA A 108 -25.63 57.17 0.15
C ALA A 108 -26.90 57.42 -0.72
N ALA A 109 -27.54 56.35 -1.20
CA ALA A 109 -28.78 56.43 -1.95
C ALA A 109 -29.93 57.04 -1.13
N ARG A 110 -30.04 56.61 0.14
CA ARG A 110 -31.06 57.17 1.07
C ARG A 110 -30.81 58.64 1.34
N GLU A 111 -29.57 59.06 1.57
CA GLU A 111 -29.22 60.46 1.76
C GLU A 111 -29.49 61.31 0.56
N SER A 112 -29.12 60.84 -0.64
CA SER A 112 -29.39 61.52 -1.91
C SER A 112 -30.90 61.68 -2.17
N ARG A 113 -31.70 60.65 -1.88
CA ARG A 113 -33.16 60.71 -2.01
C ARG A 113 -33.79 61.73 -1.09
N ARG A 114 -33.37 61.75 0.19
CA ARG A 114 -33.82 62.77 1.17
C ARG A 114 -33.45 64.19 0.71
N ALA A 115 -32.25 64.41 0.22
CA ALA A 115 -31.84 65.73 -0.32
C ALA A 115 -32.70 66.13 -1.54
N ALA A 116 -32.98 65.22 -2.47
CA ALA A 116 -33.84 65.49 -3.63
C ALA A 116 -35.26 65.78 -3.19
N GLU A 117 -35.80 65.06 -2.20
CA GLU A 117 -37.15 65.37 -1.68
C GLU A 117 -37.21 66.74 -1.01
N GLN A 118 -36.19 67.11 -0.25
CA GLN A 118 -36.08 68.42 0.41
C GLN A 118 -36.00 69.54 -0.66
N ALA A 119 -35.17 69.38 -1.71
CA ALA A 119 -35.06 70.33 -2.80
C ALA A 119 -36.37 70.45 -3.55
N ALA A 120 -37.09 69.38 -3.83
CA ALA A 120 -38.38 69.39 -4.48
C ALA A 120 -39.44 70.07 -3.59
N ARG A 121 -39.39 69.93 -2.27
CA ARG A 121 -40.31 70.70 -1.39
C ARG A 121 -39.99 72.17 -1.41
N ALA A 122 -38.73 72.57 -1.29
CA ALA A 122 -38.29 73.94 -1.32
C ALA A 122 -38.70 74.61 -2.65
N LEU A 123 -38.53 73.91 -3.76
CA LEU A 123 -38.97 74.40 -5.05
C LEU A 123 -40.48 74.65 -5.09
N ARG A 124 -41.29 73.74 -4.65
CA ARG A 124 -42.74 73.84 -4.57
C ARG A 124 -43.17 75.01 -3.66
N ASP A 125 -42.49 75.20 -2.56
CA ASP A 125 -42.79 76.36 -1.66
C ASP A 125 -42.44 77.70 -2.29
N MET A 126 -41.32 77.78 -3.02
CA MET A 126 -40.95 78.97 -3.77
C MET A 126 -41.98 79.30 -4.91
N GLU A 127 -42.41 78.25 -5.63
CA GLU A 127 -43.42 78.39 -6.68
C GLU A 127 -44.76 78.92 -6.11
N ARG A 128 -45.19 78.39 -4.94
CA ARG A 128 -46.38 78.84 -4.25
C ARG A 128 -46.27 80.29 -3.79
N GLN A 129 -45.11 80.74 -3.34
CA GLN A 129 -44.84 82.11 -2.92
C GLN A 129 -44.75 83.09 -4.08
N SER A 130 -44.51 82.63 -5.30
CA SER A 130 -44.41 83.41 -6.50
C SER A 130 -45.77 83.59 -7.24
N GLU A 131 -46.79 82.84 -6.81
CA GLU A 131 -48.15 83.03 -7.40
C GLU A 131 -48.80 84.33 -6.84
N PRO A 132 -49.33 85.13 -7.70
CA PRO A 132 -50.05 86.35 -7.31
C PRO A 132 -51.33 86.06 -6.56
#